data_ccdace2a4fce597dadb2dade6d36a93c
#
_entry.id   ccdace2a4fce597dadb2dade6d36a93c
#
_cell.length_a   1.000
_cell.length_b   1.000
_cell.length_c   1.000
_cell.angle_alpha   90.00
_cell.angle_beta   90.00
_cell.angle_gamma   90.00
#
_symmetry.space_group_name_H-M   'P 1'
#
loop_
_entity.id
_entity.type
_entity.pdbx_description
1 polymer ?
#
loop_
_entity_poly.entity_id
_entity_poly.type
_entity_poly.pdbx_seq_one_letter_code
_entity_poly.pdbx_strand_id
1 'polypeptide(L)'
;MTQPDAIVEHQLQELRAELARSQQQVADMAAAQEEFLRAVSHDLRAPLRHVTSYGTLVREVLGDLPPEVAQGPEVQEALGFLATMDQSAKRMGLMIDGLLALVRAGRAPLRLQPVLLADAIVQARA
;
A
#
# COMPACT_ATOMS: atom_id res chain seq x y z
N MET A 1 -13.42 16.49 55.67
CA MET A 1 -13.16 15.14 55.13
C MET A 1 -13.45 15.00 53.67
N THR A 2 -13.12 16.02 52.89
CA THR A 2 -13.24 15.99 51.45
C THR A 2 -11.96 15.58 50.73
N GLN A 3 -10.85 15.40 51.49
CA GLN A 3 -9.53 15.16 50.93
C GLN A 3 -9.40 13.85 50.13
N PRO A 4 -9.96 12.69 50.58
CA PRO A 4 -9.84 11.47 49.80
C PRO A 4 -10.58 11.55 48.44
N ASP A 5 -11.74 12.19 48.46
CA ASP A 5 -12.53 12.37 47.22
C ASP A 5 -11.82 13.36 46.29
N ALA A 6 -11.24 14.41 46.81
CA ALA A 6 -10.50 15.39 46.03
C ALA A 6 -9.24 14.77 45.40
N ILE A 7 -8.57 13.86 46.12
CA ILE A 7 -7.39 13.16 45.64
C ILE A 7 -7.79 12.21 44.53
N VAL A 8 -8.88 11.46 44.66
CA VAL A 8 -9.40 10.55 43.66
C VAL A 8 -9.82 11.32 42.41
N GLU A 9 -10.52 12.44 42.58
CA GLU A 9 -10.91 13.30 41.47
C GLU A 9 -9.69 13.84 40.70
N HIS A 10 -8.65 14.27 41.47
CA HIS A 10 -7.41 14.77 40.89
C HIS A 10 -6.72 13.65 40.06
N GLN A 11 -6.63 12.45 40.62
CA GLN A 11 -6.05 11.30 39.98
C GLN A 11 -6.83 10.92 38.71
N LEU A 12 -8.15 10.98 38.76
CA LEU A 12 -9.00 10.73 37.58
C LEU A 12 -8.75 11.77 36.50
N GLN A 13 -8.62 13.03 36.87
CA GLN A 13 -8.35 14.09 35.91
C GLN A 13 -6.97 13.91 35.26
N GLU A 14 -5.95 13.52 36.04
CA GLU A 14 -4.63 13.23 35.52
C GLU A 14 -4.67 12.05 34.53
N LEU A 15 -5.36 10.97 34.89
CA LEU A 15 -5.49 9.79 34.04
C LEU A 15 -6.24 10.13 32.74
N ARG A 16 -7.29 10.92 32.86
CA ARG A 16 -8.04 11.39 31.68
C ARG A 16 -7.17 12.24 30.76
N ALA A 17 -6.36 13.12 31.36
CA ALA A 17 -5.42 13.96 30.59
C ALA A 17 -4.35 13.10 29.90
N GLU A 18 -3.80 12.11 30.58
CA GLU A 18 -2.84 11.17 29.99
C GLU A 18 -3.47 10.36 28.87
N LEU A 19 -4.70 9.88 29.07
CA LEU A 19 -5.43 9.15 28.06
C LEU A 19 -5.67 10.02 26.82
N ALA A 20 -6.09 11.27 27.02
CA ALA A 20 -6.32 12.20 25.93
C ALA A 20 -5.03 12.46 25.15
N ARG A 21 -3.90 12.66 25.84
CA ARG A 21 -2.60 12.83 25.18
C ARG A 21 -2.19 11.59 24.41
N SER A 22 -2.38 10.42 24.99
CA SER A 22 -2.06 9.15 24.34
C SER A 22 -2.91 8.94 23.08
N GLN A 23 -4.19 9.21 23.18
CA GLN A 23 -5.10 9.12 22.04
C GLN A 23 -4.72 10.11 20.93
N GLN A 24 -4.30 11.32 21.30
CA GLN A 24 -3.83 12.31 20.34
C GLN A 24 -2.55 11.87 19.67
N GLN A 25 -1.61 11.31 20.41
CA GLN A 25 -0.38 10.76 19.84
C GLN A 25 -0.65 9.65 18.86
N VAL A 26 -1.57 8.74 19.20
CA VAL A 26 -1.95 7.65 18.30
C VAL A 26 -2.58 8.22 17.02
N ALA A 27 -3.46 9.20 17.15
CA ALA A 27 -4.09 9.85 16.00
C ALA A 27 -3.05 10.57 15.12
N ASP A 28 -2.10 11.27 15.73
CA ASP A 28 -1.04 11.97 15.01
C ASP A 28 -0.12 10.98 14.28
N MET A 29 0.23 9.87 14.93
CA MET A 29 1.05 8.82 14.32
C MET A 29 0.33 8.15 13.16
N ALA A 30 -0.96 7.88 13.31
CA ALA A 30 -1.78 7.29 12.24
C ALA A 30 -1.87 8.23 11.04
N ALA A 31 -2.06 9.53 11.29
CA ALA A 31 -2.11 10.53 10.22
C ALA A 31 -0.77 10.65 9.50
N ALA A 32 0.34 10.65 10.24
CA ALA A 32 1.69 10.70 9.68
C ALA A 32 1.98 9.47 8.86
N GLN A 33 1.59 8.29 9.33
CA GLN A 33 1.76 7.03 8.61
C GLN A 33 0.97 7.02 7.30
N GLU A 34 -0.28 7.48 7.32
CA GLU A 34 -1.10 7.57 6.13
C GLU A 34 -0.48 8.52 5.10
N GLU A 35 -0.02 9.68 5.54
CA GLU A 35 0.63 10.65 4.67
C GLU A 35 1.92 10.10 4.07
N PHE A 36 2.74 9.42 4.87
CA PHE A 36 3.96 8.77 4.41
C PHE A 36 3.66 7.72 3.34
N LEU A 37 2.68 6.83 3.59
CA LEU A 37 2.32 5.79 2.63
C LEU A 37 1.72 6.37 1.35
N ARG A 38 0.96 7.46 1.47
CA ARG A 38 0.42 8.16 0.30
C ARG A 38 1.53 8.73 -0.57
N ALA A 39 2.51 9.37 0.06
CA ALA A 39 3.66 9.93 -0.64
C ALA A 39 4.50 8.85 -1.30
N VAL A 40 4.81 7.77 -0.57
CA VAL A 40 5.56 6.63 -1.10
C VAL A 40 4.81 5.97 -2.26
N SER A 41 3.49 5.78 -2.13
CA SER A 41 2.67 5.21 -3.19
C SER A 41 2.69 6.05 -4.45
N HIS A 42 2.58 7.37 -4.28
CA HIS A 42 2.66 8.30 -5.41
C HIS A 42 4.00 8.20 -6.11
N ASP A 43 5.10 8.17 -5.32
CA ASP A 43 6.45 8.12 -5.87
C ASP A 43 6.77 6.78 -6.53
N LEU A 44 6.17 5.68 -6.07
CA LEU A 44 6.37 4.36 -6.67
C LEU A 44 5.55 4.16 -7.93
N ARG A 45 4.42 4.83 -8.08
CA ARG A 45 3.57 4.68 -9.28
C ARG A 45 4.25 5.18 -10.55
N ALA A 46 5.05 6.24 -10.46
CA ALA A 46 5.75 6.77 -11.63
C ALA A 46 6.74 5.76 -12.23
N PRO A 47 7.69 5.17 -11.46
CA PRO A 47 8.57 4.15 -12.02
C PRO A 47 7.83 2.90 -12.49
N LEU A 48 6.73 2.50 -11.83
CA LEU A 48 5.92 1.37 -12.30
C LEU A 48 5.30 1.65 -13.65
N ARG A 49 4.77 2.86 -13.87
CA ARG A 49 4.25 3.28 -15.17
C ARG A 49 5.35 3.27 -16.24
N HIS A 50 6.55 3.70 -15.89
CA HIS A 50 7.70 3.65 -16.80
C HIS A 50 8.02 2.23 -17.21
N VAL A 51 8.09 1.31 -16.26
CA VAL A 51 8.35 -0.11 -16.56
C VAL A 51 7.29 -0.65 -17.52
N THR A 52 6.02 -0.40 -17.25
CA THR A 52 4.92 -0.85 -18.09
C THR A 52 4.97 -0.21 -19.48
N SER A 53 5.23 1.09 -19.56
CA SER A 53 5.29 1.83 -20.82
C SER A 53 6.47 1.37 -21.68
N TYR A 54 7.64 1.23 -21.10
CA TYR A 54 8.81 0.75 -21.85
C TYR A 54 8.66 -0.70 -22.25
N GLY A 55 8.01 -1.52 -21.43
CA GLY A 55 7.66 -2.89 -21.81
C GLY A 55 6.78 -2.93 -23.07
N THR A 56 5.79 -2.06 -23.14
CA THR A 56 4.93 -1.93 -24.32
C THR A 56 5.72 -1.49 -25.54
N LEU A 57 6.61 -0.49 -25.37
CA LEU A 57 7.45 -0.01 -26.48
C LEU A 57 8.38 -1.11 -26.99
N VAL A 58 8.97 -1.89 -26.09
CA VAL A 58 9.84 -3.01 -26.50
C VAL A 58 9.03 -4.06 -27.28
N ARG A 59 7.80 -4.37 -26.85
CA ARG A 59 6.93 -5.28 -27.60
C ARG A 59 6.64 -4.77 -29.01
N GLU A 60 6.40 -3.48 -29.15
CA GLU A 60 6.18 -2.86 -30.45
C GLU A 60 7.39 -3.00 -31.37
N VAL A 61 8.59 -2.72 -30.81
CA VAL A 61 9.86 -2.87 -31.56
C VAL A 61 10.02 -4.33 -32.02
N LEU A 62 9.79 -5.29 -31.12
CA LEU A 62 9.91 -6.71 -31.45
C LEU A 62 8.86 -7.15 -32.47
N GLY A 63 7.65 -6.57 -32.41
CA GLY A 63 6.58 -6.85 -33.35
C GLY A 63 6.84 -6.30 -34.75
N ASP A 64 7.68 -5.27 -34.87
CA ASP A 64 8.05 -4.68 -36.14
C ASP A 64 9.21 -5.42 -36.85
N LEU A 65 9.80 -6.42 -36.19
CA LEU A 65 10.82 -7.25 -36.80
C LEU A 65 10.22 -8.13 -37.88
N PRO A 66 11.03 -8.58 -38.88
CA PRO A 66 10.55 -9.51 -39.87
C PRO A 66 9.91 -10.75 -39.21
N PRO A 67 8.82 -11.31 -39.77
CA PRO A 67 8.11 -12.43 -39.14
C PRO A 67 9.00 -13.62 -38.78
N GLU A 68 10.00 -13.89 -39.60
CA GLU A 68 10.95 -14.98 -39.37
C GLU A 68 11.75 -14.78 -38.08
N VAL A 69 12.13 -13.53 -37.79
CA VAL A 69 12.84 -13.15 -36.57
C VAL A 69 11.87 -13.04 -35.39
N ALA A 70 10.72 -12.41 -35.60
CA ALA A 70 9.72 -12.20 -34.58
C ALA A 70 9.18 -13.51 -33.99
N GLN A 71 9.11 -14.55 -34.80
CA GLN A 71 8.66 -15.89 -34.41
C GLN A 71 9.80 -16.77 -33.88
N GLY A 72 11.05 -16.27 -33.94
CA GLY A 72 12.21 -17.00 -33.47
C GLY A 72 12.24 -17.19 -31.95
N PRO A 73 13.01 -18.19 -31.47
CA PRO A 73 13.02 -18.53 -30.05
C PRO A 73 13.53 -17.39 -29.15
N GLU A 74 14.48 -16.59 -29.61
CA GLU A 74 15.03 -15.47 -28.84
C GLU A 74 13.99 -14.39 -28.60
N VAL A 75 13.21 -14.04 -29.61
CA VAL A 75 12.13 -13.04 -29.48
C VAL A 75 11.01 -13.56 -28.60
N GLN A 76 10.66 -14.83 -28.74
CA GLN A 76 9.62 -15.46 -27.91
C GLN A 76 10.05 -15.51 -26.43
N GLU A 77 11.31 -15.76 -26.19
CA GLU A 77 11.88 -15.71 -24.84
C GLU A 77 11.82 -14.29 -24.28
N ALA A 78 12.20 -13.27 -25.05
CA ALA A 78 12.13 -11.87 -24.66
C ALA A 78 10.70 -11.44 -24.34
N LEU A 79 9.73 -11.86 -25.14
CA LEU A 79 8.31 -11.58 -24.88
C LEU A 79 7.84 -12.22 -23.59
N GLY A 80 8.33 -13.42 -23.27
CA GLY A 80 8.05 -14.10 -22.00
C GLY A 80 8.59 -13.31 -20.81
N PHE A 81 9.80 -12.77 -20.90
CA PHE A 81 10.37 -11.91 -19.87
C PHE A 81 9.57 -10.63 -19.69
N LEU A 82 9.16 -10.01 -20.77
CA LEU A 82 8.31 -8.81 -20.73
C LEU A 82 6.98 -9.08 -20.06
N ALA A 83 6.37 -10.23 -20.34
CA ALA A 83 5.12 -10.63 -19.67
C ALA A 83 5.30 -10.77 -18.16
N THR A 84 6.41 -11.37 -17.73
CA THR A 84 6.74 -11.50 -16.32
C THR A 84 6.95 -10.14 -15.65
N MET A 85 7.66 -9.24 -16.32
CA MET A 85 7.87 -7.88 -15.83
C MET A 85 6.53 -7.14 -15.67
N ASP A 86 5.66 -7.25 -16.63
CA ASP A 86 4.34 -6.63 -16.60
C ASP A 86 3.48 -7.15 -15.45
N GLN A 87 3.48 -8.46 -15.24
CA GLN A 87 2.77 -9.08 -14.12
C GLN A 87 3.34 -8.60 -12.77
N SER A 88 4.65 -8.50 -12.65
CA SER A 88 5.30 -8.03 -11.43
C SER A 88 4.95 -6.58 -11.14
N ALA A 89 4.94 -5.72 -12.15
CA ALA A 89 4.56 -4.32 -12.00
C ALA A 89 3.10 -4.19 -11.57
N LYS A 90 2.19 -4.96 -12.14
CA LYS A 90 0.78 -4.99 -11.75
C LYS A 90 0.60 -5.45 -10.31
N ARG A 91 1.34 -6.48 -9.92
CA ARG A 91 1.31 -6.99 -8.55
C ARG A 91 1.78 -5.95 -7.55
N MET A 92 2.86 -5.23 -7.87
CA MET A 92 3.35 -4.14 -7.03
C MET A 92 2.30 -3.03 -6.88
N GLY A 93 1.62 -2.68 -7.96
CA GLY A 93 0.53 -1.71 -7.92
C GLY A 93 -0.60 -2.14 -6.99
N LEU A 94 -0.99 -3.41 -7.05
CA LEU A 94 -2.01 -3.97 -6.16
C LEU A 94 -1.57 -3.98 -4.70
N MET A 95 -0.31 -4.29 -4.42
CA MET A 95 0.23 -4.25 -3.07
C MET A 95 0.19 -2.84 -2.49
N ILE A 96 0.57 -1.84 -3.29
CA ILE A 96 0.53 -0.44 -2.89
C ILE A 96 -0.91 -0.02 -2.55
N ASP A 97 -1.85 -0.35 -3.42
CA ASP A 97 -3.27 -0.06 -3.22
C ASP A 97 -3.81 -0.76 -1.96
N GLY A 98 -3.38 -2.00 -1.75
CA GLY A 98 -3.74 -2.78 -0.56
C GLY A 98 -3.23 -2.15 0.73
N LEU A 99 -1.98 -1.66 0.73
CA LEU A 99 -1.40 -0.96 1.89
C LEU A 99 -2.16 0.32 2.20
N LEU A 100 -2.52 1.10 1.18
CA LEU A 100 -3.31 2.31 1.37
C LEU A 100 -4.70 1.99 1.92
N ALA A 101 -5.34 0.93 1.43
CA ALA A 101 -6.64 0.48 1.92
C ALA A 101 -6.56 0.08 3.40
N LEU A 102 -5.49 -0.63 3.80
CA LEU A 102 -5.29 -1.02 5.20
C LEU A 102 -5.11 0.19 6.12
N VAL A 103 -4.37 1.20 5.68
CA VAL A 103 -4.15 2.41 6.47
C VAL A 103 -5.48 3.17 6.66
N ARG A 104 -6.27 3.28 5.60
CA ARG A 104 -7.62 3.88 5.68
C ARG A 104 -8.55 3.07 6.57
N ALA A 105 -8.47 1.75 6.49
CA ALA A 105 -9.25 0.83 7.32
C ALA A 105 -8.89 0.93 8.80
N GLY A 106 -7.64 1.29 9.12
CA GLY A 106 -7.21 1.52 10.49
C GLY A 106 -7.99 2.62 11.20
N ARG A 107 -8.65 3.51 10.45
CA ARG A 107 -9.54 4.54 10.99
C ARG A 107 -10.99 4.09 11.05
N ALA A 108 -11.33 2.95 10.46
CA ALA A 108 -12.67 2.39 10.45
C ALA A 108 -12.93 1.59 11.74
N PRO A 109 -14.19 1.22 12.02
CA PRO A 109 -14.48 0.33 13.14
C PRO A 109 -13.66 -0.94 13.09
N LEU A 110 -13.14 -1.38 14.24
CA LEU A 110 -12.23 -2.52 14.34
C LEU A 110 -12.75 -3.80 13.67
N ARG A 111 -14.08 -3.98 13.68
CA ARG A 111 -14.70 -5.16 13.07
C ARG A 111 -14.50 -5.30 11.57
N LEU A 112 -14.15 -4.22 10.87
CA LEU A 112 -13.93 -4.25 9.43
C LEU A 112 -12.48 -4.57 9.06
N GLN A 113 -11.53 -4.32 9.95
CA GLN A 113 -10.11 -4.50 9.69
C GLN A 113 -9.72 -5.92 9.29
N PRO A 114 -10.19 -7.00 9.98
CA PRO A 114 -9.82 -8.35 9.59
C PRO A 114 -10.30 -8.73 8.19
N VAL A 115 -11.49 -8.26 7.80
CA VAL A 115 -12.04 -8.53 6.46
C VAL A 115 -11.19 -7.86 5.39
N LEU A 116 -10.86 -6.57 5.57
CA LEU A 116 -10.04 -5.83 4.63
C LEU A 116 -8.62 -6.40 4.52
N LEU A 117 -8.06 -6.84 5.62
CA LEU A 117 -6.74 -7.48 5.63
C LEU A 117 -6.76 -8.79 4.86
N ALA A 118 -7.79 -9.61 5.05
CA ALA A 118 -7.95 -10.88 4.33
C ALA A 118 -8.07 -10.63 2.82
N ASP A 119 -8.87 -9.64 2.41
CA ASP A 119 -9.02 -9.27 1.00
C ASP A 119 -7.70 -8.80 0.40
N ALA A 120 -6.95 -7.97 1.12
CA ALA A 120 -5.64 -7.47 0.67
C ALA A 120 -4.65 -8.62 0.49
N ILE A 121 -4.63 -9.60 1.39
CA ILE A 121 -3.78 -10.78 1.30
C ILE A 121 -4.16 -11.64 0.10
N VAL A 122 -5.44 -11.87 -0.12
CA VAL A 122 -5.94 -12.64 -1.27
C VAL A 122 -5.53 -11.96 -2.57
N GLN A 123 -5.71 -10.66 -2.69
CA GLN A 123 -5.32 -9.89 -3.88
C GLN A 123 -3.81 -9.93 -4.11
N ALA A 124 -3.02 -9.86 -3.05
CA ALA A 124 -1.56 -9.92 -3.16
C ALA A 124 -1.05 -11.28 -3.64
N ARG A 125 -1.80 -12.36 -3.36
CA ARG A 125 -1.46 -13.72 -3.81
C ARG A 125 -1.94 -14.03 -5.23
N ALA A 126 -2.94 -13.30 -5.66
CA ALA A 126 -3.46 -13.46 -7.02
C ALA A 126 -2.53 -12.82 -8.04
#